data_0d912c27d65c1b39bc96de46971b2557
#
_entry.id   0d912c27d65c1b39bc96de46971b2557
#
_cell.length_a   1.000
_cell.length_b   1.000
_cell.length_c   1.000
_cell.angle_alpha   90.00
_cell.angle_beta   90.00
_cell.angle_gamma   90.00
#
_symmetry.space_group_name_H-M   'P 1'
#
loop_
_entity.id
_entity.type
_entity.pdbx_description
1 polymer ?
#
loop_
_entity_poly.entity_id
_entity_poly.type
_entity_poly.pdbx_seq_one_letter_code
_entity_poly.pdbx_strand_id
1 'polypeptide(L)'
;LVIFDKDGTLMDLYHYWSNMVDYRVEFARKRLGFDLKQKPEIMLAMGVDLANKRLRSDGPVGIKKREIVMAAMEDALLAIGFTDTHNLCFEVFKEADEMSLQHLNEIIRPMNGMQELIHVLHKRGCSIALATTDKTGRAKLALGVLGISDKVNIIVGEDMIKNYKPHPDMINFILDKLS
;
A
#
# COMPACT_ATOMS: atom_id res chain seq x y z
N LEU A 1 -15.07 12.38 -17.45
CA LEU A 1 -13.85 11.85 -16.87
C LEU A 1 -14.00 11.75 -15.35
N VAL A 2 -13.58 10.62 -14.78
CA VAL A 2 -13.47 10.42 -13.32
C VAL A 2 -12.05 9.94 -13.01
N ILE A 3 -11.38 10.59 -12.08
CA ILE A 3 -10.02 10.26 -11.66
C ILE A 3 -10.07 9.71 -10.23
N PHE A 4 -9.63 8.47 -10.06
CA PHE A 4 -9.60 7.80 -8.77
C PHE A 4 -8.20 7.82 -8.16
N ASP A 5 -8.13 7.86 -6.84
CA ASP A 5 -7.00 7.38 -6.07
C ASP A 5 -7.10 5.86 -5.89
N LYS A 6 -6.01 5.19 -5.52
CA LYS A 6 -5.97 3.74 -5.33
C LYS A 6 -6.23 3.34 -3.86
N ASP A 7 -5.33 3.76 -2.99
CA ASP A 7 -5.24 3.27 -1.61
C ASP A 7 -6.28 3.93 -0.70
N GLY A 8 -7.19 3.16 -0.13
CA GLY A 8 -8.32 3.68 0.65
C GLY A 8 -9.48 4.20 -0.18
N THR A 9 -9.41 4.13 -1.52
CA THR A 9 -10.47 4.55 -2.45
C THR A 9 -10.97 3.38 -3.29
N LEU A 10 -10.09 2.70 -4.01
CA LEU A 10 -10.44 1.50 -4.79
C LEU A 10 -10.19 0.21 -4.00
N MET A 11 -9.21 0.22 -3.10
CA MET A 11 -8.86 -0.93 -2.28
C MET A 11 -8.80 -0.59 -0.79
N ASP A 12 -9.07 -1.60 0.04
CA ASP A 12 -9.02 -1.49 1.50
C ASP A 12 -7.58 -1.28 1.98
N LEU A 13 -7.33 -0.07 2.45
CA LEU A 13 -6.02 0.38 2.91
C LEU A 13 -5.54 -0.39 4.16
N TYR A 14 -6.45 -0.63 5.12
CA TYR A 14 -6.08 -1.36 6.34
C TYR A 14 -5.74 -2.81 6.02
N HIS A 15 -6.56 -3.48 5.22
CA HIS A 15 -6.33 -4.86 4.84
C HIS A 15 -4.98 -5.02 4.13
N TYR A 16 -4.66 -4.14 3.18
CA TYR A 16 -3.40 -4.17 2.46
C TYR A 16 -2.19 -3.96 3.38
N TRP A 17 -2.17 -2.86 4.14
CA TRP A 17 -1.01 -2.52 4.95
C TRP A 17 -0.85 -3.40 6.18
N SER A 18 -1.94 -3.93 6.76
CA SER A 18 -1.83 -4.89 7.87
C SER A 18 -1.12 -6.18 7.42
N ASN A 19 -1.41 -6.68 6.23
CA ASN A 19 -0.70 -7.84 5.68
C ASN A 19 0.76 -7.53 5.34
N MET A 20 1.03 -6.38 4.73
CA MET A 20 2.40 -5.97 4.41
C MET A 20 3.29 -5.83 5.65
N VAL A 21 2.75 -5.26 6.72
CA VAL A 21 3.46 -5.12 8.01
C VAL A 21 3.58 -6.50 8.68
N ASP A 22 2.54 -7.32 8.60
CA ASP A 22 2.57 -8.69 9.12
C ASP A 22 3.70 -9.52 8.52
N TYR A 23 3.88 -9.50 7.20
CA TYR A 23 5.00 -10.17 6.54
C TYR A 23 6.35 -9.70 7.07
N ARG A 24 6.56 -8.38 7.19
CA ARG A 24 7.81 -7.79 7.68
C ARG A 24 8.12 -8.26 9.09
N VAL A 25 7.15 -8.16 9.99
CA VAL A 25 7.32 -8.52 11.40
C VAL A 25 7.49 -10.03 11.56
N GLU A 26 6.77 -10.85 10.79
CA GLU A 26 6.88 -12.30 10.85
C GLU A 26 8.25 -12.79 10.32
N PHE A 27 8.79 -12.19 9.25
CA PHE A 27 10.12 -12.51 8.76
C PHE A 27 11.22 -12.13 9.76
N ALA A 28 11.08 -10.96 10.42
CA ALA A 28 11.98 -10.58 11.49
C ALA A 28 11.86 -11.52 12.70
N ARG A 29 10.64 -11.89 13.09
CA ARG A 29 10.40 -12.83 14.20
C ARG A 29 11.07 -14.18 13.95
N LYS A 30 10.96 -14.73 12.74
CA LYS A 30 11.61 -15.99 12.38
C LYS A 30 13.14 -15.93 12.47
N ARG A 31 13.74 -14.77 12.20
CA ARG A 31 15.21 -14.58 12.25
C ARG A 31 15.73 -14.26 13.65
N LEU A 32 14.98 -13.48 14.42
CA LEU A 32 15.39 -13.00 15.75
C LEU A 32 14.87 -13.88 16.89
N GLY A 33 13.80 -14.66 16.66
CA GLY A 33 13.24 -15.58 17.66
C GLY A 33 12.44 -14.90 18.78
N PHE A 34 11.95 -13.65 18.62
CA PHE A 34 11.13 -13.00 19.62
C PHE A 34 9.73 -13.64 19.76
N ASP A 35 9.13 -13.46 20.94
CA ASP A 35 7.82 -14.05 21.25
C ASP A 35 6.71 -13.47 20.35
N LEU A 36 5.79 -14.33 19.92
CA LEU A 36 4.61 -13.92 19.14
C LEU A 36 3.78 -12.83 19.84
N LYS A 37 3.81 -12.78 21.17
CA LYS A 37 3.12 -11.74 21.97
C LYS A 37 3.66 -10.33 21.74
N GLN A 38 4.90 -10.19 21.25
CA GLN A 38 5.53 -8.90 20.95
C GLN A 38 5.14 -8.38 19.55
N LYS A 39 4.65 -9.26 18.67
CA LYS A 39 4.26 -8.91 17.30
C LYS A 39 3.26 -7.75 17.22
N PRO A 40 2.14 -7.74 17.98
CA PRO A 40 1.18 -6.62 17.91
C PRO A 40 1.78 -5.26 18.28
N GLU A 41 2.72 -5.21 19.21
CA GLU A 41 3.39 -3.99 19.66
C GLU A 41 4.29 -3.43 18.55
N ILE A 42 5.07 -4.30 17.89
CA ILE A 42 5.91 -3.91 16.74
C ILE A 42 5.04 -3.41 15.58
N MET A 43 3.94 -4.11 15.27
CA MET A 43 3.00 -3.70 14.25
C MET A 43 2.36 -2.34 14.57
N LEU A 44 2.03 -2.10 15.84
CA LEU A 44 1.47 -0.84 16.31
C LEU A 44 2.48 0.32 16.16
N ALA A 45 3.76 0.09 16.49
CA ALA A 45 4.83 1.06 16.27
C ALA A 45 4.98 1.43 14.79
N MET A 46 4.81 0.47 13.88
CA MET A 46 4.80 0.70 12.43
C MET A 46 3.52 1.37 11.93
N GLY A 47 2.48 1.52 12.76
CA GLY A 47 1.23 2.21 12.42
C GLY A 47 0.03 1.30 12.20
N VAL A 48 0.11 0.00 12.50
CA VAL A 48 -1.01 -0.95 12.36
C VAL A 48 -1.60 -1.27 13.73
N ASP A 49 -2.81 -0.81 13.98
CA ASP A 49 -3.59 -1.10 15.19
C ASP A 49 -4.48 -2.33 14.94
N LEU A 50 -3.97 -3.50 15.33
CA LEU A 50 -4.69 -4.77 15.16
C LEU A 50 -5.95 -4.86 16.02
N ALA A 51 -5.94 -4.28 17.24
CA ALA A 51 -7.05 -4.34 18.17
C ALA A 51 -8.28 -3.58 17.64
N ASN A 52 -8.05 -2.43 17.02
CA ASN A 52 -9.11 -1.59 16.45
C ASN A 52 -9.28 -1.75 14.94
N LYS A 53 -8.54 -2.66 14.30
CA LYS A 53 -8.56 -2.95 12.85
C LYS A 53 -8.45 -1.68 12.00
N ARG A 54 -7.46 -0.84 12.29
CA ARG A 54 -7.21 0.42 11.58
C ARG A 54 -5.73 0.74 11.45
N LEU A 55 -5.40 1.61 10.51
CA LEU A 55 -4.13 2.30 10.50
C LEU A 55 -4.18 3.49 11.46
N ARG A 56 -3.09 3.74 12.17
CA ARG A 56 -2.97 4.92 13.02
C ARG A 56 -2.78 6.17 12.14
N SER A 57 -3.50 7.23 12.44
CA SER A 57 -3.38 8.51 11.73
C SER A 57 -2.02 9.20 11.93
N ASP A 58 -1.35 8.89 13.04
CA ASP A 58 0.01 9.36 13.39
C ASP A 58 1.10 8.34 13.07
N GLY A 59 0.73 7.13 12.60
CA GLY A 59 1.65 6.07 12.24
C GLY A 59 2.32 6.29 10.88
N PRO A 60 3.49 5.67 10.64
CA PRO A 60 4.23 5.91 9.40
C PRO A 60 3.69 5.12 8.20
N VAL A 61 3.14 3.91 8.40
CA VAL A 61 2.74 3.04 7.27
C VAL A 61 1.56 3.64 6.49
N GLY A 62 1.64 3.59 5.16
CA GLY A 62 0.64 4.15 4.26
C GLY A 62 0.70 5.68 4.09
N ILE A 63 1.56 6.38 4.86
CA ILE A 63 1.63 7.86 4.87
C ILE A 63 3.07 8.34 4.63
N LYS A 64 4.06 7.71 5.27
CA LYS A 64 5.46 8.13 5.24
C LYS A 64 6.30 7.28 4.27
N LYS A 65 7.48 7.79 3.92
CA LYS A 65 8.44 7.07 3.10
C LYS A 65 8.87 5.75 3.78
N ARG A 66 9.27 4.79 2.96
CA ARG A 66 9.70 3.44 3.38
C ARG A 66 10.73 3.47 4.51
N GLU A 67 11.72 4.36 4.41
CA GLU A 67 12.82 4.48 5.38
C GLU A 67 12.28 4.84 6.79
N ILE A 68 11.24 5.67 6.87
CA ILE A 68 10.61 6.04 8.14
C ILE A 68 9.84 4.86 8.73
N VAL A 69 9.17 4.07 7.88
CA VAL A 69 8.47 2.85 8.33
C VAL A 69 9.48 1.80 8.81
N MET A 70 10.62 1.71 8.15
CA MET A 70 11.70 0.79 8.54
C MET A 70 12.32 1.22 9.87
N ALA A 71 12.63 2.50 10.05
CA ALA A 71 13.14 3.04 11.30
C ALA A 71 12.17 2.78 12.48
N ALA A 72 10.87 2.91 12.28
CA ALA A 72 9.88 2.58 13.31
C ALA A 72 9.91 1.10 13.71
N MET A 73 10.23 0.20 12.79
CA MET A 73 10.43 -1.22 13.09
C MET A 73 11.73 -1.44 13.86
N GLU A 74 12.84 -0.78 13.46
CA GLU A 74 14.13 -0.84 14.14
C GLU A 74 14.00 -0.38 15.60
N ASP A 75 13.35 0.77 15.83
CA ASP A 75 13.09 1.30 17.17
C ASP A 75 12.27 0.33 18.04
N ALA A 76 11.25 -0.30 17.46
CA ALA A 76 10.44 -1.28 18.16
C ALA A 76 11.23 -2.55 18.50
N LEU A 77 12.10 -3.02 17.62
CA LEU A 77 13.00 -4.15 17.87
C LEU A 77 14.05 -3.81 18.92
N LEU A 78 14.58 -2.60 18.91
CA LEU A 78 15.51 -2.11 19.94
C LEU A 78 14.83 -2.08 21.33
N ALA A 79 13.58 -1.62 21.40
CA ALA A 79 12.82 -1.57 22.65
C ALA A 79 12.61 -2.95 23.31
N ILE A 80 12.60 -4.02 22.52
CA ILE A 80 12.51 -5.41 23.00
C ILE A 80 13.89 -6.12 23.11
N GLY A 81 15.00 -5.36 22.97
CA GLY A 81 16.36 -5.82 23.25
C GLY A 81 17.19 -6.29 22.05
N PHE A 82 16.74 -6.06 20.82
CA PHE A 82 17.52 -6.40 19.62
C PHE A 82 18.25 -5.16 19.10
N THR A 83 19.57 -5.26 18.96
CA THR A 83 20.43 -4.21 18.41
C THR A 83 20.90 -4.60 17.00
N ASP A 84 21.49 -3.63 16.27
CA ASP A 84 22.08 -3.83 14.95
C ASP A 84 21.13 -4.46 13.90
N THR A 85 19.83 -4.08 13.97
CA THR A 85 18.76 -4.67 13.14
C THR A 85 18.58 -4.01 11.78
N HIS A 86 19.34 -2.98 11.43
CA HIS A 86 19.19 -2.22 10.18
C HIS A 86 19.21 -3.10 8.92
N ASN A 87 20.26 -3.92 8.76
CA ASN A 87 20.40 -4.81 7.61
C ASN A 87 19.29 -5.85 7.57
N LEU A 88 18.91 -6.40 8.73
CA LEU A 88 17.79 -7.33 8.84
C LEU A 88 16.49 -6.66 8.41
N CYS A 89 16.19 -5.46 8.87
CA CYS A 89 15.00 -4.71 8.47
C CYS A 89 14.99 -4.45 6.96
N PHE A 90 16.12 -4.08 6.37
CA PHE A 90 16.22 -3.90 4.91
C PHE A 90 15.87 -5.19 4.15
N GLU A 91 16.42 -6.33 4.58
CA GLU A 91 16.14 -7.63 3.95
C GLU A 91 14.70 -8.07 4.11
N VAL A 92 14.13 -7.99 5.30
CA VAL A 92 12.74 -8.42 5.53
C VAL A 92 11.73 -7.53 4.80
N PHE A 93 12.04 -6.24 4.61
CA PHE A 93 11.21 -5.36 3.80
C PHE A 93 11.24 -5.76 2.32
N LYS A 94 12.41 -6.14 1.79
CA LYS A 94 12.55 -6.63 0.42
C LYS A 94 11.80 -7.95 0.23
N GLU A 95 11.98 -8.90 1.15
CA GLU A 95 11.33 -10.20 1.12
C GLU A 95 9.79 -10.07 1.23
N ALA A 96 9.29 -9.15 2.07
CA ALA A 96 7.86 -8.86 2.16
C ALA A 96 7.30 -8.29 0.85
N ASP A 97 8.06 -7.45 0.15
CA ASP A 97 7.65 -6.95 -1.16
C ASP A 97 7.56 -8.10 -2.19
N GLU A 98 8.54 -9.00 -2.21
CA GLU A 98 8.54 -10.18 -3.09
C GLU A 98 7.39 -11.14 -2.76
N MET A 99 7.18 -11.43 -1.47
CA MET A 99 6.07 -12.25 -0.99
C MET A 99 4.71 -11.64 -1.38
N SER A 100 4.58 -10.33 -1.23
CA SER A 100 3.34 -9.61 -1.56
C SER A 100 2.95 -9.75 -3.04
N LEU A 101 3.91 -9.83 -3.95
CA LEU A 101 3.65 -10.03 -5.38
C LEU A 101 3.09 -11.42 -5.68
N GLN A 102 3.45 -12.42 -4.90
CA GLN A 102 2.95 -13.79 -5.04
C GLN A 102 1.54 -13.96 -4.44
N HIS A 103 1.16 -13.10 -3.49
CA HIS A 103 -0.09 -13.19 -2.72
C HIS A 103 -1.02 -11.98 -2.91
N LEU A 104 -0.95 -11.28 -4.07
CA LEU A 104 -1.75 -10.09 -4.32
C LEU A 104 -3.26 -10.30 -4.11
N ASN A 105 -3.78 -11.47 -4.52
CA ASN A 105 -5.19 -11.82 -4.35
C ASN A 105 -5.64 -11.93 -2.88
N GLU A 106 -4.71 -12.17 -1.97
CA GLU A 106 -4.99 -12.31 -0.54
C GLU A 106 -4.93 -10.96 0.17
N ILE A 107 -4.02 -10.06 -0.27
CA ILE A 107 -3.75 -8.78 0.39
C ILE A 107 -4.49 -7.60 -0.23
N ILE A 108 -5.02 -7.73 -1.45
CA ILE A 108 -5.81 -6.68 -2.10
C ILE A 108 -7.29 -7.04 -2.01
N ARG A 109 -8.08 -6.15 -1.40
CA ARG A 109 -9.54 -6.25 -1.34
C ARG A 109 -10.17 -4.99 -1.90
N PRO A 110 -11.26 -5.10 -2.68
CA PRO A 110 -11.99 -3.92 -3.14
C PRO A 110 -12.66 -3.20 -1.97
N MET A 111 -12.77 -1.88 -2.06
CA MET A 111 -13.69 -1.12 -1.23
C MET A 111 -15.14 -1.49 -1.56
N ASN A 112 -16.00 -1.46 -0.56
CA ASN A 112 -17.42 -1.78 -0.74
C ASN A 112 -18.06 -0.85 -1.79
N GLY A 113 -18.76 -1.43 -2.77
CA GLY A 113 -19.42 -0.70 -3.84
C GLY A 113 -18.51 -0.19 -4.97
N MET A 114 -17.18 -0.43 -4.87
CA MET A 114 -16.21 0.05 -5.86
C MET A 114 -16.47 -0.57 -7.25
N GLN A 115 -16.66 -1.87 -7.32
CA GLN A 115 -16.83 -2.57 -8.59
C GLN A 115 -18.12 -2.13 -9.30
N GLU A 116 -19.21 -1.97 -8.55
CA GLU A 116 -20.48 -1.46 -9.06
C GLU A 116 -20.36 -0.03 -9.57
N LEU A 117 -19.67 0.84 -8.82
CA LEU A 117 -19.42 2.23 -9.23
C LEU A 117 -18.64 2.28 -10.54
N ILE A 118 -17.52 1.58 -10.63
CA ILE A 118 -16.70 1.52 -11.85
C ILE A 118 -17.50 0.99 -13.04
N HIS A 119 -18.29 -0.07 -12.82
CA HIS A 119 -19.14 -0.63 -13.87
C HIS A 119 -20.20 0.37 -14.38
N VAL A 120 -20.88 1.08 -13.47
CA VAL A 120 -21.88 2.10 -13.82
C VAL A 120 -21.24 3.26 -14.61
N LEU A 121 -20.08 3.76 -14.14
CA LEU A 121 -19.35 4.82 -14.83
C LEU A 121 -18.93 4.40 -16.23
N HIS A 122 -18.35 3.21 -16.36
CA HIS A 122 -17.94 2.65 -17.65
C HIS A 122 -19.13 2.50 -18.62
N LYS A 123 -20.26 1.96 -18.16
CA LYS A 123 -21.49 1.85 -18.97
C LYS A 123 -22.05 3.20 -19.42
N ARG A 124 -21.82 4.26 -18.66
CA ARG A 124 -22.23 5.63 -19.02
C ARG A 124 -21.24 6.33 -19.96
N GLY A 125 -20.21 5.63 -20.44
CA GLY A 125 -19.18 6.18 -21.32
C GLY A 125 -18.23 7.14 -20.63
N CYS A 126 -18.13 7.11 -19.28
CA CYS A 126 -17.17 7.93 -18.56
C CYS A 126 -15.76 7.38 -18.78
N SER A 127 -14.83 8.23 -19.18
CA SER A 127 -13.40 7.92 -19.08
C SER A 127 -13.00 7.77 -17.62
N ILE A 128 -12.28 6.71 -17.28
CA ILE A 128 -11.84 6.41 -15.92
C ILE A 128 -10.32 6.43 -15.88
N ALA A 129 -9.75 7.16 -14.95
CA ALA A 129 -8.31 7.26 -14.73
C ALA A 129 -7.93 6.92 -13.30
N LEU A 130 -6.71 6.41 -13.12
CA LEU A 130 -6.10 6.21 -11.81
C LEU A 130 -4.91 7.14 -11.64
N ALA A 131 -4.87 7.90 -10.55
CA ALA A 131 -3.73 8.67 -10.10
C ALA A 131 -3.25 8.13 -8.74
N THR A 132 -2.02 7.65 -8.64
CA THR A 132 -1.51 7.02 -7.41
C THR A 132 -0.06 7.39 -7.13
N THR A 133 0.32 7.45 -5.86
CA THR A 133 1.72 7.57 -5.41
C THR A 133 2.48 6.24 -5.46
N ASP A 134 1.83 5.16 -5.88
CA ASP A 134 2.50 3.89 -6.16
C ASP A 134 3.10 3.90 -7.57
N LYS A 135 4.02 2.99 -7.85
CA LYS A 135 4.54 2.79 -9.22
C LYS A 135 3.47 2.26 -10.15
N THR A 136 3.44 2.74 -11.38
CA THR A 136 2.48 2.37 -12.42
C THR A 136 2.34 0.85 -12.59
N GLY A 137 3.46 0.11 -12.60
CA GLY A 137 3.45 -1.35 -12.73
C GLY A 137 2.71 -2.04 -11.58
N ARG A 138 2.94 -1.61 -10.34
CA ARG A 138 2.26 -2.16 -9.17
C ARG A 138 0.77 -1.80 -9.14
N ALA A 139 0.44 -0.58 -9.50
CA ALA A 139 -0.95 -0.13 -9.65
C ALA A 139 -1.71 -0.98 -10.68
N LYS A 140 -1.09 -1.29 -11.82
CA LYS A 140 -1.66 -2.15 -12.86
C LYS A 140 -1.97 -3.56 -12.35
N LEU A 141 -1.06 -4.15 -11.59
CA LEU A 141 -1.30 -5.46 -10.95
C LEU A 141 -2.49 -5.41 -9.98
N ALA A 142 -2.58 -4.35 -9.16
CA ALA A 142 -3.70 -4.16 -8.24
C ALA A 142 -5.05 -4.05 -8.97
N LEU A 143 -5.12 -3.28 -10.07
CA LEU A 143 -6.34 -3.20 -10.89
C LEU A 143 -6.72 -4.56 -11.51
N GLY A 144 -5.73 -5.41 -11.84
CA GLY A 144 -5.96 -6.79 -12.29
C GLY A 144 -6.66 -7.62 -11.23
N VAL A 145 -6.15 -7.59 -10.00
CA VAL A 145 -6.77 -8.29 -8.85
C VAL A 145 -8.17 -7.76 -8.54
N LEU A 146 -8.36 -6.43 -8.64
CA LEU A 146 -9.67 -5.80 -8.43
C LEU A 146 -10.67 -6.06 -9.57
N GLY A 147 -10.24 -6.67 -10.69
CA GLY A 147 -11.10 -7.00 -11.84
C GLY A 147 -11.61 -5.80 -12.63
N ILE A 148 -10.85 -4.71 -12.65
CA ILE A 148 -11.25 -3.44 -13.29
C ILE A 148 -10.24 -2.90 -14.31
N SER A 149 -9.18 -3.65 -14.63
CA SER A 149 -8.14 -3.20 -15.56
C SER A 149 -8.65 -2.81 -16.94
N ASP A 150 -9.66 -3.51 -17.44
CA ASP A 150 -10.30 -3.29 -18.74
C ASP A 150 -11.18 -2.03 -18.80
N LYS A 151 -11.49 -1.44 -17.64
CA LYS A 151 -12.37 -0.27 -17.49
C LYS A 151 -11.61 1.03 -17.24
N VAL A 152 -10.30 0.92 -16.91
CA VAL A 152 -9.46 2.08 -16.63
C VAL A 152 -8.69 2.49 -17.88
N ASN A 153 -8.94 3.71 -18.37
CA ASN A 153 -8.34 4.22 -19.61
C ASN A 153 -6.87 4.60 -19.46
N ILE A 154 -6.48 5.11 -18.30
CA ILE A 154 -5.09 5.51 -18.01
C ILE A 154 -4.75 5.32 -16.53
N ILE A 155 -3.51 4.89 -16.28
CA ILE A 155 -2.93 4.75 -14.94
C ILE A 155 -1.71 5.65 -14.88
N VAL A 156 -1.66 6.54 -13.90
CA VAL A 156 -0.53 7.45 -13.66
C VAL A 156 0.01 7.19 -12.26
N GLY A 157 1.19 6.57 -12.20
CA GLY A 157 1.96 6.34 -11.00
C GLY A 157 3.01 7.45 -10.76
N GLU A 158 3.67 7.41 -9.60
CA GLU A 158 4.74 8.36 -9.26
C GLU A 158 5.92 8.31 -10.24
N ASP A 159 6.16 7.17 -10.87
CA ASP A 159 7.24 6.93 -11.84
C ASP A 159 7.01 7.58 -13.22
N MET A 160 5.81 8.12 -13.48
CA MET A 160 5.47 8.75 -14.76
C MET A 160 5.60 10.27 -14.76
N ILE A 161 5.75 10.90 -13.59
CA ILE A 161 5.71 12.35 -13.44
C ILE A 161 6.81 12.84 -12.50
N LYS A 162 7.16 14.13 -12.61
CA LYS A 162 8.20 14.75 -11.79
C LYS A 162 7.71 15.04 -10.38
N ASN A 163 6.51 15.61 -10.26
CA ASN A 163 5.92 16.03 -8.99
C ASN A 163 4.63 15.25 -8.75
N TYR A 164 4.63 14.39 -7.73
CA TYR A 164 3.47 13.58 -7.34
C TYR A 164 2.62 14.28 -6.27
N LYS A 165 1.51 13.69 -5.92
CA LYS A 165 0.55 14.23 -4.92
C LYS A 165 1.23 14.82 -3.68
N PRO A 166 0.83 15.99 -3.23
CA PRO A 166 -0.38 16.76 -3.60
C PRO A 166 -0.20 17.71 -4.80
N HIS A 167 0.91 17.65 -5.55
CA HIS A 167 1.11 18.48 -6.74
C HIS A 167 0.12 18.09 -7.85
N PRO A 168 -0.37 19.04 -8.66
CA PRO A 168 -1.39 18.79 -9.69
C PRO A 168 -0.89 18.04 -10.95
N ASP A 169 0.41 17.76 -11.09
CA ASP A 169 1.01 17.20 -12.30
C ASP A 169 0.32 15.91 -12.78
N MET A 170 -0.04 14.99 -11.86
CA MET A 170 -0.76 13.77 -12.22
C MET A 170 -2.10 14.07 -12.87
N ILE A 171 -2.83 15.03 -12.32
CA ILE A 171 -4.16 15.41 -12.80
C ILE A 171 -4.02 16.09 -14.16
N ASN A 172 -3.10 17.03 -14.31
CA ASN A 172 -2.84 17.71 -15.59
C ASN A 172 -2.44 16.72 -16.67
N PHE A 173 -1.53 15.78 -16.36
CA PHE A 173 -1.13 14.74 -17.30
C PHE A 173 -2.33 13.88 -17.76
N ILE A 174 -3.23 13.51 -16.85
CA ILE A 174 -4.44 12.75 -17.19
C ILE A 174 -5.38 13.56 -18.08
N LEU A 175 -5.59 14.83 -17.75
CA LEU A 175 -6.43 15.73 -18.54
C LEU A 175 -5.88 15.89 -19.97
N ASP A 176 -4.59 16.12 -20.12
CA ASP A 176 -3.93 16.25 -21.43
C ASP A 176 -4.05 14.99 -22.31
N LYS A 177 -4.17 13.81 -21.68
CA LYS A 177 -4.27 12.53 -22.40
C LYS A 177 -5.70 12.11 -22.72
N LEU A 178 -6.69 12.58 -21.97
CA LEU A 178 -8.09 12.14 -22.07
C LEU A 178 -9.06 13.28 -22.44
N SER A 179 -8.55 14.46 -22.81
CA SER A 179 -9.33 15.61 -23.30
C SER A 179 -9.64 15.48 -24.78
#